data_9b004dff8766889022aff99b73e71f7a
#
_entry.id   9b004dff8766889022aff99b73e71f7a
#
_cell.length_a   1.000
_cell.length_b   1.000
_cell.length_c   1.000
_cell.angle_alpha   90.00
_cell.angle_beta   90.00
_cell.angle_gamma   90.00
#
_symmetry.space_group_name_H-M   'P 1'
#
loop_
_entity.id
_entity.type
_entity.pdbx_description
1 polymer ?
#
loop_
_entity_poly.entity_id
_entity_poly.type
_entity_poly.pdbx_seq_one_letter_code
_entity_poly.pdbx_strand_id
1 'polypeptide(L)'
;NLDDADNRNAILRYNYEDLFIMKIGFGITYNNGIDAMRANIETAGNLLNGAAKAFGLKKNGEGQYTLFNIAYAQYAKFDFDYTHLMQFDKRNALALHAGFGIAYPYGNSRVLPFEKRYFSGGANSVRGWGVRELGPGKFRGTDGRIDFINQTGDLKLDLNAEYRTSLFWKFQGAFFVDAGNIWTLRSYDEQPGGQFKLDEFYKQIAVAYGLGIRLNFDYFILRFDMGMKAINPAYENEQEHWAIIHPRLSRDFAFHFAVGFPF
;
A
#
# COMPACT_ATOMS: atom_id res chain seq x y z
N ASN A 1 6.25 22.12 -18.24
CA ASN A 1 7.32 22.80 -17.56
C ASN A 1 7.17 22.54 -16.06
N LEU A 2 8.23 22.06 -15.39
CA LEU A 2 8.18 21.74 -13.94
C LEU A 2 7.84 22.98 -13.10
N ASP A 3 8.23 24.16 -13.56
CA ASP A 3 7.95 25.43 -12.88
C ASP A 3 6.47 25.82 -12.87
N ASP A 4 5.68 25.38 -13.86
CA ASP A 4 4.23 25.60 -13.90
C ASP A 4 3.45 24.59 -13.02
N ALA A 5 4.03 23.42 -12.76
CA ALA A 5 3.52 22.45 -11.78
C ALA A 5 3.84 22.88 -10.34
N ASP A 6 4.79 23.79 -10.17
CA ASP A 6 5.40 24.22 -8.92
C ASP A 6 4.41 24.84 -7.92
N ASN A 7 3.33 25.43 -8.41
CA ASN A 7 2.31 26.07 -7.57
C ASN A 7 1.09 25.19 -7.29
N ARG A 8 1.02 23.98 -7.85
CA ARG A 8 -0.23 23.19 -7.82
C ARG A 8 -0.13 21.80 -7.18
N ASN A 9 1.08 21.27 -6.95
CA ASN A 9 1.19 19.92 -6.39
C ASN A 9 2.54 19.69 -5.69
N ALA A 10 2.57 19.90 -4.37
CA ALA A 10 3.76 19.69 -3.54
C ALA A 10 4.27 18.24 -3.62
N ILE A 11 3.37 17.27 -3.78
CA ILE A 11 3.72 15.85 -3.91
C ILE A 11 4.36 15.58 -5.28
N LEU A 12 3.82 16.17 -6.35
CA LEU A 12 4.37 16.03 -7.69
C LEU A 12 5.79 16.58 -7.77
N ARG A 13 6.00 17.79 -7.26
CA ARG A 13 7.33 18.43 -7.22
C ARG A 13 8.33 17.53 -6.51
N TYR A 14 7.99 17.06 -5.30
CA TYR A 14 8.87 16.23 -4.49
C TYR A 14 9.22 14.88 -5.13
N ASN A 15 8.35 14.35 -5.99
CA ASN A 15 8.59 13.10 -6.71
C ASN A 15 9.60 13.20 -7.86
N TYR A 16 9.82 14.42 -8.37
CA TYR A 16 10.75 14.70 -9.48
C TYR A 16 12.02 15.43 -9.05
N GLU A 17 12.17 15.73 -7.75
CA GLU A 17 13.42 16.26 -7.22
C GLU A 17 14.44 15.13 -7.01
N ASP A 18 15.70 15.43 -7.33
CA ASP A 18 16.80 14.53 -6.98
C ASP A 18 16.93 14.45 -5.46
N LEU A 19 16.82 13.25 -4.92
CA LEU A 19 16.92 12.99 -3.49
C LEU A 19 18.03 11.97 -3.23
N PHE A 20 18.88 12.30 -2.27
CA PHE A 20 19.86 11.36 -1.77
C PHE A 20 19.28 10.57 -0.59
N ILE A 21 19.26 9.22 -0.69
CA ILE A 21 18.72 8.35 0.35
C ILE A 21 19.84 7.48 0.92
N MET A 22 20.29 7.82 2.10
CA MET A 22 21.18 7.00 2.91
C MET A 22 20.40 6.39 4.06
N LYS A 23 20.17 5.09 4.01
CA LYS A 23 19.31 4.37 4.96
C LYS A 23 20.06 3.29 5.73
N ILE A 24 19.56 3.02 6.92
CA ILE A 24 19.92 1.87 7.75
C ILE A 24 18.63 1.13 8.04
N GLY A 25 18.62 -0.19 7.89
CA GLY A 25 17.45 -1.01 8.16
C GLY A 25 17.85 -2.30 8.87
N PHE A 26 16.89 -2.81 9.63
CA PHE A 26 16.94 -4.11 10.28
C PHE A 26 15.64 -4.84 10.00
N GLY A 27 15.74 -6.13 9.68
CA GLY A 27 14.58 -6.98 9.40
C GLY A 27 14.70 -8.34 10.08
N ILE A 28 13.56 -8.83 10.56
CA ILE A 28 13.39 -10.17 11.09
C ILE A 28 12.39 -10.91 10.21
N THR A 29 12.71 -12.12 9.84
CA THR A 29 11.81 -13.03 9.13
C THR A 29 11.76 -14.34 9.87
N TYR A 30 10.53 -14.81 10.14
CA TYR A 30 10.26 -16.12 10.71
C TYR A 30 9.31 -16.88 9.80
N ASN A 31 9.55 -18.16 9.58
CA ASN A 31 8.67 -19.02 8.79
C ASN A 31 8.85 -20.47 9.26
N ASN A 32 7.75 -21.10 9.68
CA ASN A 32 7.70 -22.52 10.08
C ASN A 32 6.81 -23.37 9.16
N GLY A 33 6.32 -22.79 8.03
CA GLY A 33 5.41 -23.45 7.09
C GLY A 33 3.93 -23.27 7.43
N ILE A 34 3.59 -22.86 8.66
CA ILE A 34 2.24 -22.53 9.12
C ILE A 34 2.14 -21.03 9.36
N ASP A 35 3.10 -20.51 10.09
CA ASP A 35 3.21 -19.09 10.41
C ASP A 35 4.39 -18.50 9.65
N ALA A 36 4.15 -17.41 8.95
CA ALA A 36 5.18 -16.58 8.37
C ALA A 36 5.05 -15.16 8.91
N MET A 37 6.13 -14.61 9.44
CA MET A 37 6.18 -13.26 9.97
C MET A 37 7.39 -12.52 9.40
N ARG A 38 7.17 -11.29 8.99
CA ARG A 38 8.23 -10.37 8.59
C ARG A 38 8.03 -9.04 9.27
N ALA A 39 9.05 -8.55 9.95
CA ALA A 39 9.07 -7.22 10.52
C ALA A 39 10.33 -6.49 10.06
N ASN A 40 10.18 -5.28 9.53
CA ASN A 40 11.28 -4.45 9.06
C ASN A 40 11.17 -3.05 9.69
N ILE A 41 12.29 -2.53 10.13
CA ILE A 41 12.45 -1.13 10.53
C ILE A 41 13.54 -0.50 9.66
N GLU A 42 13.27 0.66 9.12
CA GLU A 42 14.20 1.40 8.28
C GLU A 42 14.22 2.86 8.72
N THR A 43 15.40 3.47 8.78
CA THR A 43 15.55 4.90 9.02
C THR A 43 16.57 5.48 8.04
N ALA A 44 16.32 6.68 7.55
CA ALA A 44 17.19 7.37 6.59
C ALA A 44 17.59 8.76 7.06
N GLY A 45 18.75 9.24 6.60
CA GLY A 45 19.24 10.60 6.74
C GLY A 45 19.74 11.01 8.13
N ASN A 46 19.63 10.14 9.15
CA ASN A 46 20.00 10.52 10.53
C ASN A 46 21.50 10.78 10.70
N LEU A 47 22.34 9.94 10.11
CA LEU A 47 23.79 10.14 10.15
C LEU A 47 24.20 11.43 9.44
N LEU A 48 23.62 11.68 8.27
CA LEU A 48 23.86 12.91 7.50
C LEU A 48 23.40 14.16 8.26
N ASN A 49 22.23 14.08 8.92
CA ASN A 49 21.72 15.18 9.71
C ASN A 49 22.58 15.45 10.96
N GLY A 50 23.07 14.39 11.61
CA GLY A 50 24.04 14.49 12.71
C GLY A 50 25.34 15.15 12.25
N ALA A 51 25.92 14.72 11.15
CA ALA A 51 27.11 15.29 10.55
C ALA A 51 26.88 16.76 10.12
N ALA A 52 25.78 17.07 9.44
CA ALA A 52 25.46 18.43 9.01
C ALA A 52 25.39 19.41 10.18
N LYS A 53 24.78 18.99 11.30
CA LYS A 53 24.73 19.82 12.53
C LYS A 53 26.10 19.95 13.19
N ALA A 54 26.85 18.84 13.30
CA ALA A 54 28.18 18.86 13.92
C ALA A 54 29.17 19.73 13.16
N PHE A 55 29.11 19.77 11.85
CA PHE A 55 29.98 20.62 11.01
C PHE A 55 29.39 22.01 10.71
N GLY A 56 28.23 22.36 11.27
CA GLY A 56 27.62 23.67 11.10
C GLY A 56 27.24 23.99 9.65
N LEU A 57 26.83 22.99 8.86
CA LEU A 57 26.46 23.18 7.46
C LEU A 57 25.26 24.12 7.32
N LYS A 58 25.25 24.95 6.28
CA LYS A 58 24.12 25.82 5.97
C LYS A 58 23.03 25.07 5.22
N LYS A 59 21.80 25.45 5.46
CA LYS A 59 20.65 24.96 4.70
C LYS A 59 20.50 25.71 3.38
N ASN A 60 19.93 25.05 2.37
CA ASN A 60 19.55 25.67 1.11
C ASN A 60 18.39 26.66 1.27
N GLY A 61 17.95 27.30 0.18
CA GLY A 61 16.83 28.24 0.17
C GLY A 61 15.48 27.64 0.59
N GLU A 62 15.34 26.31 0.60
CA GLU A 62 14.16 25.58 1.03
C GLU A 62 14.23 25.10 2.49
N GLY A 63 15.31 25.46 3.20
CA GLY A 63 15.51 25.10 4.58
C GLY A 63 15.99 23.66 4.81
N GLN A 64 16.52 23.00 3.77
CA GLN A 64 17.03 21.63 3.81
C GLN A 64 18.57 21.63 3.81
N TYR A 65 19.16 20.65 4.50
CA TYR A 65 20.56 20.33 4.34
C TYR A 65 20.77 19.52 3.04
N THR A 66 21.86 19.77 2.36
CA THR A 66 22.21 19.10 1.11
C THR A 66 23.56 18.40 1.23
N LEU A 67 23.71 17.32 0.45
CA LEU A 67 24.98 16.65 0.17
C LEU A 67 25.23 16.74 -1.32
N PHE A 68 26.36 17.32 -1.74
CA PHE A 68 26.66 17.59 -3.16
C PHE A 68 25.55 18.38 -3.88
N ASN A 69 24.96 19.37 -3.23
CA ASN A 69 23.81 20.16 -3.69
C ASN A 69 22.50 19.38 -3.86
N ILE A 70 22.42 18.11 -3.45
CA ILE A 70 21.23 17.29 -3.49
C ILE A 70 20.67 17.18 -2.06
N ALA A 71 19.38 17.44 -1.87
CA ALA A 71 18.72 17.24 -0.59
C ALA A 71 18.68 15.75 -0.22
N TYR A 72 18.90 15.44 1.06
CA TYR A 72 18.77 14.05 1.50
C TYR A 72 17.46 13.81 2.23
N ALA A 73 16.88 12.64 1.99
CA ALA A 73 15.67 12.21 2.66
C ALA A 73 15.93 11.83 4.12
N GLN A 74 15.01 12.24 5.01
CA GLN A 74 15.04 11.86 6.42
C GLN A 74 13.66 11.32 6.83
N TYR A 75 13.59 10.02 7.16
CA TYR A 75 12.36 9.34 7.54
C TYR A 75 12.64 8.15 8.44
N ALA A 76 11.59 7.66 9.10
CA ALA A 76 11.51 6.36 9.74
C ALA A 76 10.38 5.56 9.13
N LYS A 77 10.58 4.26 8.91
CA LYS A 77 9.61 3.35 8.30
C LYS A 77 9.59 2.05 9.08
N PHE A 78 8.38 1.52 9.29
CA PHE A 78 8.16 0.21 9.89
C PHE A 78 7.15 -0.55 9.05
N ASP A 79 7.49 -1.80 8.71
CA ASP A 79 6.63 -2.73 7.98
C ASP A 79 6.47 -4.01 8.80
N PHE A 80 5.26 -4.52 8.87
CA PHE A 80 4.94 -5.79 9.51
C PHE A 80 3.98 -6.58 8.64
N ASP A 81 4.32 -7.84 8.38
CA ASP A 81 3.49 -8.80 7.66
C ASP A 81 3.42 -10.09 8.47
N TYR A 82 2.23 -10.62 8.63
CA TYR A 82 1.98 -11.91 9.27
C TYR A 82 1.01 -12.73 8.43
N THR A 83 1.36 -13.98 8.18
CA THR A 83 0.51 -14.95 7.48
C THR A 83 0.37 -16.20 8.34
N HIS A 84 -0.86 -16.70 8.47
CA HIS A 84 -1.17 -17.94 9.16
C HIS A 84 -1.92 -18.88 8.23
N LEU A 85 -1.43 -20.12 8.08
CA LEU A 85 -2.03 -21.15 7.24
C LEU A 85 -2.70 -22.22 8.11
N MET A 86 -4.03 -22.25 8.09
CA MET A 86 -4.83 -23.27 8.75
C MET A 86 -5.17 -24.38 7.77
N GLN A 87 -4.52 -25.54 7.89
CA GLN A 87 -4.82 -26.70 7.08
C GLN A 87 -5.96 -27.50 7.72
N PHE A 88 -7.10 -27.61 7.06
CA PHE A 88 -8.24 -28.39 7.56
C PHE A 88 -8.12 -29.88 7.19
N ASP A 89 -7.71 -30.15 5.95
CA ASP A 89 -7.46 -31.47 5.43
C ASP A 89 -6.47 -31.43 4.26
N LYS A 90 -6.25 -32.56 3.58
CA LYS A 90 -5.28 -32.65 2.44
C LYS A 90 -5.64 -31.76 1.24
N ARG A 91 -6.88 -31.28 1.16
CA ARG A 91 -7.37 -30.48 0.02
C ARG A 91 -7.72 -29.06 0.40
N ASN A 92 -8.05 -28.81 1.66
CA ASN A 92 -8.67 -27.56 2.10
C ASN A 92 -7.80 -26.83 3.13
N ALA A 93 -7.56 -25.57 2.88
CA ALA A 93 -6.81 -24.69 3.79
C ALA A 93 -7.41 -23.29 3.80
N LEU A 94 -7.24 -22.58 4.91
CA LEU A 94 -7.52 -21.15 5.07
C LEU A 94 -6.21 -20.42 5.33
N ALA A 95 -5.86 -19.49 4.48
CA ALA A 95 -4.74 -18.58 4.70
C ALA A 95 -5.28 -17.23 5.18
N LEU A 96 -4.74 -16.75 6.29
CA LEU A 96 -5.02 -15.44 6.87
C LEU A 96 -3.76 -14.59 6.76
N HIS A 97 -3.91 -13.33 6.37
CA HIS A 97 -2.82 -12.38 6.27
C HIS A 97 -3.19 -11.06 6.94
N ALA A 98 -2.24 -10.47 7.65
CA ALA A 98 -2.32 -9.13 8.20
C ALA A 98 -1.04 -8.37 7.89
N GLY A 99 -1.15 -7.30 7.12
CA GLY A 99 -0.06 -6.41 6.75
C GLY A 99 -0.28 -5.01 7.31
N PHE A 100 0.74 -4.44 7.90
CA PHE A 100 0.75 -3.08 8.43
C PHE A 100 2.04 -2.38 8.05
N GLY A 101 1.92 -1.14 7.60
CA GLY A 101 3.08 -0.32 7.30
C GLY A 101 2.87 1.13 7.72
N ILE A 102 3.89 1.75 8.28
CA ILE A 102 3.90 3.17 8.63
C ILE A 102 5.25 3.78 8.27
N ALA A 103 5.22 4.93 7.64
CA ALA A 103 6.42 5.68 7.31
C ALA A 103 6.21 7.16 7.63
N TYR A 104 7.15 7.76 8.36
CA TYR A 104 7.04 9.13 8.81
C TYR A 104 8.24 9.97 8.38
N PRO A 105 8.03 10.99 7.52
CA PRO A 105 9.08 11.94 7.15
C PRO A 105 9.27 12.98 8.26
N TYR A 106 10.51 13.29 8.59
CA TYR A 106 10.84 14.29 9.60
C TYR A 106 12.14 15.03 9.26
N GLY A 107 12.46 16.04 10.06
CA GLY A 107 13.75 16.75 9.99
C GLY A 107 13.98 17.44 8.64
N ASN A 108 14.80 16.84 7.79
CA ASN A 108 15.16 17.36 6.48
C ASN A 108 14.08 17.10 5.40
N SER A 109 13.13 16.19 5.65
CA SER A 109 12.07 15.83 4.72
C SER A 109 10.69 16.29 5.19
N ARG A 110 9.93 16.95 4.33
CA ARG A 110 8.53 17.31 4.57
C ARG A 110 7.57 16.22 4.10
N VAL A 111 7.95 15.52 3.04
CA VAL A 111 7.18 14.49 2.35
C VAL A 111 8.05 13.25 2.21
N LEU A 112 7.47 12.06 2.20
CA LEU A 112 8.18 10.80 1.95
C LEU A 112 8.60 10.71 0.48
N PRO A 113 9.81 10.20 0.17
CA PRO A 113 10.17 9.84 -1.20
C PRO A 113 9.13 8.89 -1.79
N PHE A 114 8.79 9.07 -3.06
CA PHE A 114 7.73 8.31 -3.73
C PHE A 114 7.90 6.80 -3.61
N GLU A 115 9.11 6.31 -3.76
CA GLU A 115 9.48 4.90 -3.66
C GLU A 115 9.34 4.30 -2.25
N LYS A 116 9.16 5.15 -1.23
CA LYS A 116 8.97 4.75 0.17
C LYS A 116 7.53 4.82 0.62
N ARG A 117 6.65 5.42 -0.18
CA ARG A 117 5.23 5.48 0.09
C ARG A 117 4.55 4.15 -0.15
N TYR A 118 3.42 3.99 0.49
CA TYR A 118 2.55 2.83 0.30
C TYR A 118 1.52 3.10 -0.79
N PHE A 119 1.10 2.02 -1.44
CA PHE A 119 -0.06 2.00 -2.32
C PHE A 119 -0.88 0.74 -2.04
N SER A 120 -2.15 0.76 -2.43
CA SER A 120 -3.09 -0.35 -2.23
C SER A 120 -3.85 -0.68 -3.51
N GLY A 121 -4.46 -1.89 -3.53
CA GLY A 121 -5.04 -2.50 -4.71
C GLY A 121 -4.06 -3.43 -5.43
N GLY A 122 -4.60 -4.20 -6.36
CA GLY A 122 -3.85 -5.20 -7.13
C GLY A 122 -3.88 -6.59 -6.51
N ALA A 123 -3.21 -7.52 -7.17
CA ALA A 123 -3.29 -8.95 -6.90
C ALA A 123 -2.82 -9.40 -5.51
N ASN A 124 -2.02 -8.61 -4.80
CA ASN A 124 -1.42 -8.96 -3.50
C ASN A 124 -1.84 -8.01 -2.36
N SER A 125 -2.93 -7.27 -2.52
CA SER A 125 -3.49 -6.37 -1.53
C SER A 125 -5.01 -6.51 -1.52
N VAL A 126 -5.79 -5.48 -1.78
CA VAL A 126 -7.26 -5.52 -1.87
C VAL A 126 -7.68 -5.74 -3.32
N ARG A 127 -8.01 -6.99 -3.68
CA ARG A 127 -8.21 -7.46 -5.07
C ARG A 127 -9.50 -6.98 -5.77
N GLY A 128 -10.30 -6.15 -5.13
CA GLY A 128 -11.40 -5.43 -5.78
C GLY A 128 -10.97 -4.19 -6.57
N TRP A 129 -9.72 -3.78 -6.45
CA TRP A 129 -9.14 -2.61 -7.11
C TRP A 129 -7.91 -2.97 -7.93
N GLY A 130 -7.70 -2.28 -9.03
CA GLY A 130 -6.45 -2.32 -9.78
C GLY A 130 -5.27 -1.80 -8.95
N VAL A 131 -4.06 -1.99 -9.47
CA VAL A 131 -2.83 -1.53 -8.80
C VAL A 131 -2.86 -0.02 -8.63
N ARG A 132 -2.68 0.47 -7.40
CA ARG A 132 -2.71 1.91 -7.06
C ARG A 132 -4.05 2.60 -7.34
N GLU A 133 -5.16 1.89 -7.28
CA GLU A 133 -6.49 2.48 -7.46
C GLU A 133 -7.21 2.76 -6.14
N LEU A 134 -6.71 2.24 -5.01
CA LEU A 134 -7.35 2.36 -3.71
C LEU A 134 -6.64 3.39 -2.83
N GLY A 135 -7.42 4.34 -2.31
CA GLY A 135 -6.99 5.33 -1.31
C GLY A 135 -6.15 6.49 -1.86
N PRO A 136 -5.55 7.29 -0.99
CA PRO A 136 -5.61 7.22 0.47
C PRO A 136 -6.97 7.61 1.05
N GLY A 137 -7.39 6.90 2.10
CA GLY A 137 -8.66 7.15 2.77
C GLY A 137 -9.86 7.14 1.82
N LYS A 138 -10.56 8.28 1.71
CA LYS A 138 -11.69 8.50 0.78
C LYS A 138 -11.25 9.08 -0.57
N PHE A 139 -9.98 9.36 -0.77
CA PHE A 139 -9.50 9.95 -2.02
C PHE A 139 -9.70 8.99 -3.21
N ARG A 140 -10.24 9.47 -4.30
CA ARG A 140 -10.61 8.70 -5.49
C ARG A 140 -9.89 9.13 -6.77
N GLY A 141 -8.79 9.85 -6.64
CA GLY A 141 -8.06 10.43 -7.76
C GLY A 141 -8.47 11.86 -8.07
N THR A 142 -7.85 12.45 -9.07
CA THR A 142 -8.07 13.84 -9.48
C THR A 142 -9.16 13.89 -10.55
N ASP A 143 -10.18 14.73 -10.36
CA ASP A 143 -11.33 14.85 -11.27
C ASP A 143 -12.07 13.51 -11.55
N GLY A 144 -12.07 12.60 -10.56
CA GLY A 144 -12.69 11.27 -10.70
C GLY A 144 -11.91 10.29 -11.57
N ARG A 145 -10.68 10.63 -11.94
CA ARG A 145 -9.74 9.76 -12.66
C ARG A 145 -8.66 9.25 -11.72
N ILE A 146 -8.16 8.04 -11.98
CA ILE A 146 -7.04 7.47 -11.24
C ILE A 146 -5.83 8.39 -11.36
N ASP A 147 -5.26 8.75 -10.23
CA ASP A 147 -4.04 9.56 -10.13
C ASP A 147 -2.95 8.74 -9.40
N PHE A 148 -2.19 7.98 -10.15
CA PHE A 148 -1.17 7.07 -9.61
C PHE A 148 -0.10 7.75 -8.75
N ILE A 149 0.08 9.05 -8.87
CA ILE A 149 1.04 9.84 -8.08
C ILE A 149 0.46 10.16 -6.73
N ASN A 150 -0.79 10.62 -6.71
CA ASN A 150 -1.48 11.01 -5.49
C ASN A 150 -2.20 9.85 -4.79
N GLN A 151 -2.36 8.67 -5.45
CA GLN A 151 -2.90 7.48 -4.81
C GLN A 151 -1.80 6.70 -4.05
N THR A 152 -1.13 7.40 -3.15
CA THR A 152 -0.08 6.90 -2.27
C THR A 152 -0.29 7.40 -0.85
N GLY A 153 0.21 6.66 0.14
CA GLY A 153 0.04 7.00 1.56
C GLY A 153 1.30 6.76 2.39
N ASP A 154 1.24 7.20 3.63
CA ASP A 154 2.30 7.04 4.63
C ASP A 154 1.99 5.89 5.61
N LEU A 155 0.74 5.43 5.63
CA LEU A 155 0.25 4.31 6.44
C LEU A 155 -0.53 3.35 5.56
N LYS A 156 -0.38 2.05 5.81
CA LYS A 156 -1.05 0.96 5.09
C LYS A 156 -1.58 -0.08 6.06
N LEU A 157 -2.77 -0.59 5.77
CA LEU A 157 -3.36 -1.75 6.43
C LEU A 157 -3.92 -2.68 5.35
N ASP A 158 -3.51 -3.95 5.38
CA ASP A 158 -4.07 -5.03 4.58
C ASP A 158 -4.48 -6.18 5.49
N LEU A 159 -5.70 -6.68 5.31
CA LEU A 159 -6.24 -7.86 5.97
C LEU A 159 -6.84 -8.75 4.90
N ASN A 160 -6.36 -9.98 4.81
CA ASN A 160 -6.79 -10.90 3.76
C ASN A 160 -7.14 -12.25 4.38
N ALA A 161 -8.21 -12.86 3.89
CA ALA A 161 -8.60 -14.23 4.19
C ALA A 161 -8.85 -14.97 2.88
N GLU A 162 -8.18 -16.10 2.68
CA GLU A 162 -8.29 -16.89 1.45
C GLU A 162 -8.49 -18.36 1.78
N TYR A 163 -9.69 -18.87 1.49
CA TYR A 163 -9.97 -20.30 1.52
C TYR A 163 -9.50 -20.93 0.21
N ARG A 164 -8.65 -21.94 0.30
CA ARG A 164 -8.03 -22.67 -0.81
C ARG A 164 -8.52 -24.10 -0.82
N THR A 165 -8.92 -24.60 -2.00
CA THR A 165 -9.35 -26.01 -2.16
C THR A 165 -8.69 -26.61 -3.40
N SER A 166 -8.10 -27.81 -3.23
CA SER A 166 -7.57 -28.57 -4.36
C SER A 166 -8.70 -29.23 -5.11
N LEU A 167 -8.83 -28.96 -6.40
CA LEU A 167 -9.88 -29.48 -7.26
C LEU A 167 -9.44 -30.83 -7.90
N PHE A 168 -8.91 -30.75 -9.07
CA PHE A 168 -8.39 -31.90 -9.81
C PHE A 168 -7.08 -31.54 -10.49
N TRP A 169 -6.24 -32.53 -10.76
CA TRP A 169 -4.91 -32.36 -11.33
C TRP A 169 -4.12 -31.29 -10.59
N LYS A 170 -3.70 -30.21 -11.25
CA LYS A 170 -2.97 -29.06 -10.68
C LYS A 170 -3.86 -27.84 -10.40
N PHE A 171 -5.16 -27.96 -10.59
CA PHE A 171 -6.10 -26.89 -10.34
C PHE A 171 -6.46 -26.78 -8.85
N GLN A 172 -6.42 -25.54 -8.37
CA GLN A 172 -6.94 -25.17 -7.05
C GLN A 172 -7.92 -24.00 -7.22
N GLY A 173 -9.04 -24.10 -6.52
CA GLY A 173 -9.99 -23.00 -6.37
C GLY A 173 -9.65 -22.18 -5.13
N ALA A 174 -9.97 -20.90 -5.16
CA ALA A 174 -9.92 -20.05 -3.99
C ALA A 174 -11.15 -19.15 -3.89
N PHE A 175 -11.58 -18.91 -2.68
CA PHE A 175 -12.51 -17.85 -2.32
C PHE A 175 -11.79 -16.90 -1.37
N PHE A 176 -11.90 -15.59 -1.58
CA PHE A 176 -11.19 -14.62 -0.76
C PHE A 176 -12.06 -13.45 -0.34
N VAL A 177 -11.67 -12.88 0.80
CA VAL A 177 -12.15 -11.60 1.30
C VAL A 177 -10.92 -10.78 1.68
N ASP A 178 -10.82 -9.58 1.15
CA ASP A 178 -9.74 -8.65 1.39
C ASP A 178 -10.31 -7.37 2.00
N ALA A 179 -9.62 -6.81 2.98
CA ALA A 179 -9.98 -5.53 3.58
C ALA A 179 -8.71 -4.70 3.80
N GLY A 180 -8.78 -3.40 3.59
CA GLY A 180 -7.64 -2.53 3.82
C GLY A 180 -7.78 -1.16 3.20
N ASN A 181 -6.78 -0.35 3.39
CA ASN A 181 -6.61 0.96 2.75
C ASN A 181 -5.20 1.50 3.03
N ILE A 182 -4.89 2.64 2.43
CA ILE A 182 -3.75 3.47 2.78
C ILE A 182 -4.25 4.83 3.28
N TRP A 183 -3.40 5.55 4.00
CA TRP A 183 -3.69 6.91 4.49
C TRP A 183 -2.42 7.74 4.50
N THR A 184 -2.59 9.06 4.45
CA THR A 184 -1.52 10.00 4.74
C THR A 184 -1.53 10.34 6.24
N LEU A 185 -0.37 10.57 6.83
CA LEU A 185 -0.26 11.04 8.22
C LEU A 185 -0.47 12.55 8.33
N ARG A 186 -0.24 13.28 7.24
CA ARG A 186 -0.46 14.72 7.15
C ARG A 186 -1.61 15.01 6.18
N SER A 187 -2.25 16.16 6.34
CA SER A 187 -3.22 16.65 5.36
C SER A 187 -2.48 17.24 4.16
N TYR A 188 -2.92 16.87 2.96
CA TYR A 188 -2.46 17.43 1.70
C TYR A 188 -3.68 17.88 0.90
N ASP A 189 -3.61 19.06 0.30
CA ASP A 189 -4.70 19.61 -0.51
C ASP A 189 -5.00 18.77 -1.75
N GLU A 190 -3.98 18.08 -2.26
CA GLU A 190 -4.07 17.19 -3.41
C GLU A 190 -4.69 15.82 -3.10
N GLN A 191 -4.86 15.49 -1.81
CA GLN A 191 -5.42 14.22 -1.33
C GLN A 191 -6.55 14.45 -0.33
N PRO A 192 -7.65 15.13 -0.73
CA PRO A 192 -8.75 15.42 0.17
C PRO A 192 -9.38 14.13 0.73
N GLY A 193 -9.55 14.08 2.05
CA GLY A 193 -10.07 12.89 2.75
C GLY A 193 -9.07 11.74 2.90
N GLY A 194 -7.78 11.96 2.52
CA GLY A 194 -6.73 10.95 2.62
C GLY A 194 -6.06 10.84 3.99
N GLN A 195 -6.24 11.82 4.87
CA GLN A 195 -5.58 11.84 6.16
C GLN A 195 -6.14 10.79 7.13
N PHE A 196 -5.22 10.08 7.81
CA PHE A 196 -5.57 9.14 8.88
C PHE A 196 -6.11 9.88 10.10
N LYS A 197 -7.28 9.43 10.58
CA LYS A 197 -7.89 9.87 11.83
C LYS A 197 -8.38 8.65 12.59
N LEU A 198 -8.00 8.56 13.86
CA LEU A 198 -8.25 7.38 14.69
C LEU A 198 -9.74 7.10 14.91
N ASP A 199 -10.57 8.12 14.89
CA ASP A 199 -12.02 8.07 15.04
C ASP A 199 -12.79 7.81 13.74
N GLU A 200 -12.13 7.89 12.59
CA GLU A 200 -12.75 7.77 11.26
C GLU A 200 -12.18 6.65 10.39
N PHE A 201 -10.94 6.15 10.66
CA PHE A 201 -10.24 5.23 9.74
C PHE A 201 -11.02 3.95 9.44
N TYR A 202 -11.78 3.43 10.41
CA TYR A 202 -12.57 2.21 10.23
C TYR A 202 -13.72 2.37 9.22
N LYS A 203 -14.22 3.60 9.03
CA LYS A 203 -15.22 3.95 7.99
C LYS A 203 -14.61 4.06 6.60
N GLN A 204 -13.30 4.09 6.53
CA GLN A 204 -12.53 4.22 5.29
C GLN A 204 -11.88 2.90 4.87
N ILE A 205 -12.18 1.80 5.56
CA ILE A 205 -11.70 0.47 5.16
C ILE A 205 -12.48 0.02 3.93
N ALA A 206 -11.75 -0.23 2.85
CA ALA A 206 -12.27 -0.86 1.65
C ALA A 206 -12.37 -2.37 1.86
N VAL A 207 -13.42 -2.99 1.32
CA VAL A 207 -13.60 -4.44 1.38
C VAL A 207 -13.87 -4.97 -0.02
N ALA A 208 -13.22 -6.07 -0.35
CA ALA A 208 -13.43 -6.83 -1.58
C ALA A 208 -13.66 -8.31 -1.27
N TYR A 209 -14.31 -9.00 -2.19
CA TYR A 209 -14.44 -10.45 -2.17
C TYR A 209 -14.26 -10.99 -3.59
N GLY A 210 -13.99 -12.26 -3.72
CA GLY A 210 -13.82 -12.81 -5.04
C GLY A 210 -13.51 -14.30 -5.08
N LEU A 211 -13.36 -14.76 -6.31
CA LEU A 211 -12.98 -16.12 -6.63
C LEU A 211 -11.68 -16.12 -7.38
N GLY A 212 -10.91 -17.18 -7.20
CA GLY A 212 -9.67 -17.35 -7.94
C GLY A 212 -9.43 -18.79 -8.36
N ILE A 213 -8.69 -18.93 -9.45
CA ILE A 213 -8.19 -20.20 -9.93
C ILE A 213 -6.67 -20.16 -9.87
N ARG A 214 -6.06 -21.22 -9.35
CA ARG A 214 -4.63 -21.43 -9.30
C ARG A 214 -4.28 -22.66 -10.13
N LEU A 215 -3.22 -22.54 -10.90
CA LEU A 215 -2.53 -23.64 -11.56
C LEU A 215 -1.21 -23.86 -10.84
N ASN A 216 -1.16 -24.87 -9.99
CA ASN A 216 0.02 -25.18 -9.18
C ASN A 216 0.93 -26.14 -9.97
N PHE A 217 1.97 -25.59 -10.57
CA PHE A 217 3.09 -26.33 -11.12
C PHE A 217 4.15 -26.47 -10.02
N ASP A 218 4.97 -27.50 -10.09
CA ASP A 218 5.92 -27.80 -9.02
C ASP A 218 6.94 -26.66 -8.74
N TYR A 219 7.16 -25.79 -9.74
CA TYR A 219 8.14 -24.69 -9.68
C TYR A 219 7.50 -23.30 -9.56
N PHE A 220 6.24 -23.14 -9.94
CA PHE A 220 5.52 -21.88 -9.90
C PHE A 220 4.00 -22.08 -9.89
N ILE A 221 3.29 -21.09 -9.43
CA ILE A 221 1.84 -21.06 -9.38
C ILE A 221 1.36 -19.92 -10.28
N LEU A 222 0.51 -20.23 -11.27
CA LEU A 222 -0.23 -19.21 -12.00
C LEU A 222 -1.55 -18.95 -11.29
N ARG A 223 -1.88 -17.69 -11.12
CA ARG A 223 -3.04 -17.25 -10.38
C ARG A 223 -3.90 -16.31 -11.23
N PHE A 224 -5.20 -16.58 -11.24
CA PHE A 224 -6.22 -15.77 -11.88
C PHE A 224 -7.27 -15.44 -10.83
N ASP A 225 -7.35 -14.16 -10.43
CA ASP A 225 -8.28 -13.68 -9.42
C ASP A 225 -9.32 -12.75 -10.04
N MET A 226 -10.60 -12.99 -9.72
CA MET A 226 -11.74 -12.17 -10.07
C MET A 226 -12.27 -11.54 -8.78
N GLY A 227 -11.98 -10.25 -8.59
CA GLY A 227 -12.38 -9.49 -7.41
C GLY A 227 -13.57 -8.60 -7.66
N MET A 228 -14.42 -8.47 -6.66
CA MET A 228 -15.56 -7.55 -6.62
C MET A 228 -15.44 -6.65 -5.39
N LYS A 229 -15.71 -5.36 -5.56
CA LYS A 229 -15.81 -4.43 -4.44
C LYS A 229 -17.04 -4.77 -3.61
N ALA A 230 -16.88 -4.80 -2.29
CA ALA A 230 -17.99 -4.93 -1.35
C ALA A 230 -18.31 -3.60 -0.68
N ILE A 231 -17.28 -2.92 -0.16
CA ILE A 231 -17.37 -1.58 0.45
C ILE A 231 -16.35 -0.69 -0.22
N ASN A 232 -16.81 0.42 -0.79
CA ASN A 232 -15.93 1.40 -1.43
C ASN A 232 -15.95 2.73 -0.66
N PRO A 233 -14.92 3.05 0.13
CA PRO A 233 -14.89 4.23 0.98
C PRO A 233 -14.76 5.55 0.21
N ALA A 234 -14.42 5.51 -1.07
CA ALA A 234 -14.27 6.69 -1.92
C ALA A 234 -15.61 7.38 -2.24
N TYR A 235 -16.73 6.71 -1.99
CA TYR A 235 -18.07 7.22 -2.26
C TYR A 235 -18.87 7.39 -0.97
N GLU A 236 -19.61 8.50 -0.89
CA GLU A 236 -20.55 8.78 0.21
C GLU A 236 -21.99 8.35 -0.13
N ASN A 237 -22.30 8.18 -1.42
CA ASN A 237 -23.57 7.66 -1.87
C ASN A 237 -23.70 6.17 -1.49
N GLU A 238 -24.78 5.81 -0.80
CA GLU A 238 -25.04 4.45 -0.33
C GLU A 238 -24.94 3.38 -1.43
N GLN A 239 -25.43 3.68 -2.64
CA GLN A 239 -25.42 2.73 -3.77
C GLN A 239 -24.01 2.42 -4.29
N GLU A 240 -23.08 3.36 -4.15
CA GLU A 240 -21.69 3.19 -4.60
C GLU A 240 -20.78 2.78 -3.45
N HIS A 241 -21.08 3.23 -2.24
CA HIS A 241 -20.37 2.83 -1.03
C HIS A 241 -20.59 1.34 -0.72
N TRP A 242 -21.84 0.89 -0.70
CA TRP A 242 -22.21 -0.50 -0.45
C TRP A 242 -22.34 -1.27 -1.77
N ALA A 243 -21.23 -1.42 -2.50
CA ALA A 243 -21.22 -2.08 -3.81
C ALA A 243 -21.71 -3.55 -3.74
N ILE A 244 -21.58 -4.22 -2.60
CA ILE A 244 -22.10 -5.58 -2.40
C ILE A 244 -23.63 -5.67 -2.53
N ILE A 245 -24.35 -4.60 -2.17
CA ILE A 245 -25.83 -4.53 -2.26
C ILE A 245 -26.26 -4.09 -3.67
N HIS A 246 -25.47 -3.24 -4.32
CA HIS A 246 -25.74 -2.68 -5.64
C HIS A 246 -24.58 -2.93 -6.62
N PRO A 247 -24.23 -4.19 -6.92
CA PRO A 247 -23.06 -4.52 -7.71
C PRO A 247 -23.20 -4.08 -9.17
N ARG A 248 -22.16 -3.46 -9.72
CA ARG A 248 -22.03 -3.11 -11.13
C ARG A 248 -20.70 -3.62 -11.66
N LEU A 249 -20.73 -4.61 -12.57
CA LEU A 249 -19.52 -5.22 -13.11
C LEU A 249 -18.55 -4.19 -13.73
N SER A 250 -19.08 -3.18 -14.42
CA SER A 250 -18.23 -2.15 -15.06
C SER A 250 -17.48 -1.23 -14.09
N ARG A 251 -17.94 -1.14 -12.83
CA ARG A 251 -17.37 -0.27 -11.78
C ARG A 251 -16.62 -1.08 -10.72
N ASP A 252 -17.15 -2.24 -10.37
CA ASP A 252 -16.80 -2.93 -9.13
C ASP A 252 -15.94 -4.18 -9.36
N PHE A 253 -15.79 -4.62 -10.61
CA PHE A 253 -15.02 -5.80 -10.98
C PHE A 253 -13.58 -5.47 -11.29
N ALA A 254 -12.67 -6.30 -10.77
CA ALA A 254 -11.25 -6.27 -11.12
C ALA A 254 -10.77 -7.70 -11.42
N PHE A 255 -9.96 -7.83 -12.46
CA PHE A 255 -9.30 -9.07 -12.83
C PHE A 255 -7.80 -8.96 -12.63
N HIS A 256 -7.21 -9.97 -11.99
CA HIS A 256 -5.78 -10.02 -11.74
C HIS A 256 -5.18 -11.32 -12.26
N PHE A 257 -4.06 -11.18 -12.95
CA PHE A 257 -3.15 -12.26 -13.26
C PHE A 257 -1.87 -12.08 -12.46
N ALA A 258 -1.41 -13.13 -11.79
CA ALA A 258 -0.20 -13.09 -10.98
C ALA A 258 0.51 -14.45 -10.92
N VAL A 259 1.75 -14.43 -10.47
CA VAL A 259 2.58 -15.62 -10.23
C VAL A 259 2.86 -15.74 -8.72
N GLY A 260 2.66 -16.92 -8.16
CA GLY A 260 2.79 -17.19 -6.72
C GLY A 260 1.49 -17.01 -5.93
N PHE A 261 1.56 -17.28 -4.61
CA PHE A 261 0.46 -16.96 -3.69
C PHE A 261 0.42 -15.45 -3.40
N PRO A 262 -0.73 -14.89 -2.99
CA PRO A 262 -0.85 -13.46 -2.73
C PRO A 262 -0.06 -13.02 -1.48
N PHE A 263 0.12 -13.93 -0.53
CA PHE A 263 0.80 -13.75 0.76
C PHE A 263 1.22 -15.10 1.31
#